data_c70d4a5720fd1cf860be44b803d70e33
#
_entry.id   c70d4a5720fd1cf860be44b803d70e33
#
_cell.length_a   1.000
_cell.length_b   1.000
_cell.length_c   1.000
_cell.angle_alpha   90.00
_cell.angle_beta   90.00
_cell.angle_gamma   90.00
#
_symmetry.space_group_name_H-M   'P 1'
#
loop_
_entity.id
_entity.type
_entity.pdbx_description
1 polymer ?
#
loop_
_entity_poly.entity_id
_entity_poly.type
_entity_poly.pdbx_seq_one_letter_code
_entity_poly.pdbx_strand_id
1 'polypeptide(L)'
;MSISYCNVPGSGKMADNLLIHIPHTSLCLPTDFWRDVTVDRKIIEKNLHFMADYKVDELARDIDCHKVTAKYSRLYCDVERFRNDADEPMARLGMGAVYTHLPGSAQYRQVTPGRREEIIRQAYEPHHAQLNKLSQKIVTQHGSCMMIDLHSYSDDLVRKLFGYTENCLIFAWAMTTNGLAEMTP
;
A
#
# COMPACT_ATOMS: atom_id res chain seq x y z
N MET A 1 17.30 -27.04 6.52
CA MET A 1 15.89 -27.32 6.93
C MET A 1 15.03 -27.19 5.68
N SER A 2 14.37 -28.27 5.27
CA SER A 2 13.51 -28.31 4.10
C SER A 2 12.22 -27.57 4.43
N ILE A 3 11.92 -26.51 3.68
CA ILE A 3 10.61 -25.83 3.76
C ILE A 3 9.62 -26.78 3.11
N SER A 4 8.78 -27.44 3.92
CA SER A 4 7.64 -28.17 3.42
C SER A 4 6.62 -27.18 2.89
N TYR A 5 6.50 -27.10 1.57
CA TYR A 5 5.34 -26.47 0.95
C TYR A 5 4.10 -27.24 1.41
N CYS A 6 3.21 -26.58 2.13
CA CYS A 6 1.87 -27.14 2.33
C CYS A 6 1.27 -27.36 0.95
N ASN A 7 1.01 -28.63 0.60
CA ASN A 7 0.23 -28.98 -0.57
C ASN A 7 -1.15 -28.30 -0.43
N VAL A 8 -1.33 -27.21 -1.14
CA VAL A 8 -2.68 -26.68 -1.38
C VAL A 8 -3.38 -27.71 -2.25
N PRO A 9 -4.52 -28.29 -1.80
CA PRO A 9 -5.23 -29.27 -2.58
C PRO A 9 -5.60 -28.69 -3.94
N GLY A 10 -5.41 -29.47 -4.99
CA GLY A 10 -5.39 -29.09 -6.38
C GLY A 10 -6.59 -28.31 -6.90
N SER A 11 -6.36 -27.62 -8.01
CA SER A 11 -7.28 -27.12 -9.06
C SER A 11 -8.73 -26.75 -8.63
N GLY A 12 -8.89 -26.18 -7.45
CA GLY A 12 -10.07 -25.43 -7.10
C GLY A 12 -9.96 -24.07 -7.77
N LYS A 13 -11.02 -23.57 -8.39
CA LYS A 13 -11.17 -22.16 -8.74
C LYS A 13 -10.63 -21.34 -7.59
N MET A 14 -9.64 -20.47 -7.85
CA MET A 14 -9.19 -19.51 -6.84
C MET A 14 -10.43 -18.82 -6.30
N ALA A 15 -10.46 -18.62 -4.99
CA ALA A 15 -11.67 -18.22 -4.30
C ALA A 15 -12.24 -16.95 -4.95
N ASP A 16 -13.45 -17.04 -5.52
CA ASP A 16 -14.18 -15.91 -6.13
C ASP A 16 -14.38 -14.75 -5.14
N ASN A 17 -14.07 -14.99 -3.85
CA ASN A 17 -14.12 -14.03 -2.76
C ASN A 17 -12.74 -13.43 -2.39
N LEU A 18 -11.72 -13.56 -3.24
CA LEU A 18 -10.39 -13.00 -3.01
C LEU A 18 -10.26 -11.60 -3.63
N LEU A 19 -9.72 -10.67 -2.83
CA LEU A 19 -9.31 -9.34 -3.24
C LEU A 19 -7.86 -9.10 -2.81
N ILE A 20 -6.98 -8.80 -3.77
CA ILE A 20 -5.59 -8.41 -3.47
C ILE A 20 -5.48 -6.89 -3.52
N HIS A 21 -5.03 -6.29 -2.44
CA HIS A 21 -4.70 -4.88 -2.32
C HIS A 21 -3.18 -4.70 -2.46
N ILE A 22 -2.74 -3.77 -3.32
CA ILE A 22 -1.32 -3.50 -3.62
C ILE A 22 -1.08 -2.00 -3.48
N PRO A 23 -0.81 -1.51 -2.28
CA PRO A 23 -0.80 -0.07 -2.01
C PRO A 23 0.48 0.65 -2.43
N HIS A 24 1.62 -0.02 -2.53
CA HIS A 24 2.92 0.66 -2.57
C HIS A 24 3.83 0.33 -3.76
N THR A 25 3.34 -0.37 -4.79
CA THR A 25 4.17 -0.73 -5.97
C THR A 25 4.38 0.42 -6.93
N SER A 26 3.50 1.44 -6.93
CA SER A 26 3.51 2.51 -7.91
C SER A 26 4.70 3.47 -7.73
N LEU A 27 5.39 3.74 -8.84
CA LEU A 27 6.41 4.79 -8.95
C LEU A 27 5.86 6.08 -9.58
N CYS A 28 4.56 6.14 -9.87
CA CYS A 28 3.95 7.28 -10.56
C CYS A 28 3.83 8.48 -9.62
N LEU A 29 4.38 9.61 -10.04
CA LEU A 29 4.21 10.91 -9.41
C LEU A 29 3.45 11.82 -10.37
N PRO A 30 2.31 12.42 -9.98
CA PRO A 30 1.60 13.36 -10.84
C PRO A 30 2.40 14.65 -11.04
N THR A 31 2.13 15.37 -12.12
CA THR A 31 2.88 16.58 -12.48
C THR A 31 2.83 17.68 -11.41
N ASP A 32 1.74 17.76 -10.68
CA ASP A 32 1.52 18.74 -9.61
C ASP A 32 2.28 18.43 -8.31
N PHE A 33 2.81 17.20 -8.16
CA PHE A 33 3.68 16.81 -7.04
C PHE A 33 4.88 17.74 -6.90
N TRP A 34 5.48 18.12 -8.04
CA TRP A 34 6.72 18.90 -8.07
C TRP A 34 6.58 20.35 -7.60
N ARG A 35 5.35 20.86 -7.49
CA ARG A 35 5.09 22.21 -6.96
C ARG A 35 5.43 22.32 -5.47
N ASP A 36 5.29 21.22 -4.74
CA ASP A 36 5.43 21.18 -3.30
C ASP A 36 6.85 20.78 -2.87
N VAL A 37 7.68 20.28 -3.80
CA VAL A 37 9.03 19.75 -3.53
C VAL A 37 10.04 20.86 -3.28
N THR A 38 10.84 20.73 -2.20
CA THR A 38 11.82 21.71 -1.75
C THR A 38 13.28 21.21 -1.83
N VAL A 39 13.47 19.97 -2.29
CA VAL A 39 14.79 19.34 -2.41
C VAL A 39 15.11 19.03 -3.87
N ASP A 40 16.38 18.66 -4.13
CA ASP A 40 16.80 18.24 -5.48
C ASP A 40 16.00 17.03 -5.96
N ARG A 41 15.64 17.05 -7.23
CA ARG A 41 14.88 15.97 -7.88
C ARG A 41 15.55 14.60 -7.73
N LYS A 42 16.86 14.53 -7.74
CA LYS A 42 17.61 13.28 -7.57
C LYS A 42 17.36 12.62 -6.20
N ILE A 43 17.10 13.43 -5.17
CA ILE A 43 16.75 12.90 -3.84
C ILE A 43 15.39 12.19 -3.92
N ILE A 44 14.41 12.78 -4.61
CA ILE A 44 13.11 12.17 -4.82
C ILE A 44 13.24 10.87 -5.63
N GLU A 45 13.94 10.90 -6.76
CA GLU A 45 14.13 9.75 -7.64
C GLU A 45 14.78 8.56 -6.91
N LYS A 46 15.79 8.83 -6.08
CA LYS A 46 16.43 7.80 -5.24
C LYS A 46 15.45 7.19 -4.24
N ASN A 47 14.66 8.04 -3.57
CA ASN A 47 13.73 7.58 -2.54
C ASN A 47 12.46 6.95 -3.13
N LEU A 48 12.08 7.30 -4.35
CA LEU A 48 10.95 6.73 -5.05
C LEU A 48 11.05 5.19 -5.15
N HIS A 49 12.21 4.69 -5.55
CA HIS A 49 12.46 3.25 -5.60
C HIS A 49 12.66 2.63 -4.22
N PHE A 50 13.35 3.35 -3.31
CA PHE A 50 13.60 2.86 -1.97
C PHE A 50 12.32 2.68 -1.14
N MET A 51 11.33 3.55 -1.36
CA MET A 51 10.06 3.55 -0.63
C MET A 51 8.96 2.71 -1.29
N ALA A 52 9.19 2.22 -2.50
CA ALA A 52 8.22 1.38 -3.19
C ALA A 52 8.42 -0.10 -2.83
N ASP A 53 7.32 -0.83 -2.77
CA ASP A 53 7.29 -2.28 -2.78
C ASP A 53 7.49 -2.76 -4.22
N TYR A 54 8.74 -2.69 -4.68
CA TYR A 54 9.08 -2.80 -6.10
C TYR A 54 8.68 -4.15 -6.68
N LYS A 55 7.92 -4.13 -7.77
CA LYS A 55 7.44 -5.30 -8.52
C LYS A 55 6.55 -6.27 -7.74
N VAL A 56 5.99 -5.87 -6.63
CA VAL A 56 5.10 -6.74 -5.86
C VAL A 56 3.82 -7.09 -6.64
N ASP A 57 3.38 -6.21 -7.53
CA ASP A 57 2.28 -6.46 -8.46
C ASP A 57 2.56 -7.59 -9.45
N GLU A 58 3.84 -7.83 -9.82
CA GLU A 58 4.22 -8.96 -10.67
C GLU A 58 3.94 -10.31 -10.00
N LEU A 59 4.04 -10.39 -8.67
CA LEU A 59 3.74 -11.60 -7.91
C LEU A 59 2.27 -11.99 -7.96
N ALA A 60 1.40 -10.99 -8.04
CA ALA A 60 -0.04 -11.21 -8.13
C ALA A 60 -0.56 -11.30 -9.58
N ARG A 61 0.31 -11.13 -10.59
CA ARG A 61 -0.10 -10.99 -11.98
C ARG A 61 -0.98 -12.13 -12.47
N ASP A 62 -0.54 -13.35 -12.24
CA ASP A 62 -1.17 -14.57 -12.77
C ASP A 62 -2.23 -15.15 -11.84
N ILE A 63 -2.51 -14.47 -10.72
CA ILE A 63 -3.56 -14.85 -9.81
C ILE A 63 -4.89 -14.33 -10.35
N ASP A 64 -5.83 -15.22 -10.67
CA ASP A 64 -7.18 -14.86 -11.15
C ASP A 64 -8.07 -14.43 -9.98
N CYS A 65 -8.03 -13.14 -9.65
CA CYS A 65 -8.82 -12.52 -8.59
C CYS A 65 -9.00 -11.01 -8.83
N HIS A 66 -9.84 -10.36 -8.02
CA HIS A 66 -9.92 -8.91 -7.99
C HIS A 66 -8.64 -8.31 -7.41
N LYS A 67 -8.16 -7.20 -8.02
CA LYS A 67 -6.96 -6.48 -7.55
C LYS A 67 -7.24 -4.98 -7.49
N VAL A 68 -6.75 -4.33 -6.43
CA VAL A 68 -6.73 -2.87 -6.30
C VAL A 68 -5.30 -2.44 -6.05
N THR A 69 -4.75 -1.67 -6.99
CA THR A 69 -3.39 -1.15 -6.94
C THR A 69 -3.43 0.37 -6.83
N ALA A 70 -2.61 0.93 -5.95
CA ALA A 70 -2.50 2.38 -5.83
C ALA A 70 -1.99 3.00 -7.14
N LYS A 71 -2.66 4.05 -7.60
CA LYS A 71 -2.31 4.75 -8.84
C LYS A 71 -0.99 5.51 -8.72
N TYR A 72 -0.74 6.11 -7.57
CA TYR A 72 0.41 6.97 -7.31
C TYR A 72 1.34 6.36 -6.27
N SER A 73 2.60 6.77 -6.33
CA SER A 73 3.58 6.45 -5.30
C SER A 73 3.15 6.95 -3.92
N ARG A 74 3.50 6.18 -2.87
CA ARG A 74 3.31 6.61 -1.48
C ARG A 74 3.99 7.93 -1.15
N LEU A 75 5.02 8.34 -1.90
CA LEU A 75 5.62 9.67 -1.75
C LEU A 75 4.65 10.79 -2.11
N TYR A 76 3.67 10.54 -2.97
CA TYR A 76 2.60 11.49 -3.24
C TYR A 76 1.47 11.36 -2.21
N CYS A 77 0.94 10.15 -2.06
CA CYS A 77 -0.12 9.82 -1.12
C CYS A 77 -0.03 8.35 -0.71
N ASP A 78 0.15 8.11 0.58
CA ASP A 78 0.14 6.76 1.13
C ASP A 78 -1.30 6.37 1.50
N VAL A 79 -1.86 5.48 0.70
CA VAL A 79 -3.26 5.04 0.83
C VAL A 79 -3.49 4.06 1.98
N GLU A 80 -2.44 3.56 2.63
CA GLU A 80 -2.53 2.72 3.82
C GLU A 80 -2.46 3.48 5.14
N ARG A 81 -2.13 4.76 5.10
CA ARG A 81 -2.13 5.60 6.29
C ARG A 81 -3.55 6.08 6.62
N PHE A 82 -3.83 6.31 7.89
CA PHE A 82 -5.09 6.94 8.27
C PHE A 82 -5.25 8.30 7.58
N ARG A 83 -6.46 8.56 7.09
CA ARG A 83 -6.78 9.82 6.43
C ARG A 83 -6.50 11.04 7.31
N ASN A 84 -6.81 10.92 8.60
CA ASN A 84 -6.62 11.98 9.58
C ASN A 84 -5.27 11.79 10.30
N ASP A 85 -4.41 12.79 10.21
CA ASP A 85 -3.09 12.77 10.83
C ASP A 85 -3.14 12.65 12.38
N ALA A 86 -4.27 13.01 13.01
CA ALA A 86 -4.45 12.84 14.45
C ALA A 86 -4.52 11.37 14.87
N ASP A 87 -5.00 10.52 13.96
CA ASP A 87 -5.16 9.08 14.18
C ASP A 87 -3.94 8.28 13.68
N GLU A 88 -3.04 8.93 12.91
CA GLU A 88 -1.90 8.30 12.25
C GLU A 88 -0.60 8.47 13.06
N PRO A 89 -0.07 7.39 13.67
CA PRO A 89 1.15 7.49 14.48
C PRO A 89 2.36 8.02 13.70
N MET A 90 2.48 7.70 12.40
CA MET A 90 3.59 8.12 11.55
C MET A 90 3.48 9.58 11.10
N ALA A 91 2.33 10.22 11.26
CA ALA A 91 2.14 11.63 10.95
C ALA A 91 3.07 12.54 11.78
N ARG A 92 3.39 12.14 13.00
CA ARG A 92 4.36 12.86 13.88
C ARG A 92 5.77 12.92 13.28
N LEU A 93 6.09 11.98 12.40
CA LEU A 93 7.36 11.94 11.67
C LEU A 93 7.22 12.56 10.25
N GLY A 94 6.09 13.21 9.96
CA GLY A 94 5.78 13.76 8.64
C GLY A 94 5.50 12.69 7.59
N MET A 95 5.09 11.49 8.01
CA MET A 95 4.80 10.33 7.17
C MET A 95 3.34 9.86 7.35
N GLY A 96 2.39 10.79 7.43
CA GLY A 96 0.94 10.51 7.38
C GLY A 96 0.48 10.15 5.97
N ALA A 97 -0.83 10.20 5.69
CA ALA A 97 -1.36 9.91 4.35
C ALA A 97 -0.72 10.78 3.26
N VAL A 98 -0.31 11.99 3.58
CA VAL A 98 0.44 12.89 2.69
C VAL A 98 1.81 13.15 3.30
N TYR A 99 2.83 12.44 2.83
CA TYR A 99 4.18 12.58 3.35
C TYR A 99 4.76 13.96 3.11
N THR A 100 5.46 14.48 4.11
CA THR A 100 6.26 15.69 4.03
C THR A 100 7.75 15.43 4.31
N HIS A 101 8.06 14.31 4.98
CA HIS A 101 9.42 13.88 5.32
C HIS A 101 9.71 12.49 4.76
N LEU A 102 10.97 12.26 4.42
CA LEU A 102 11.50 10.93 4.12
C LEU A 102 11.95 10.23 5.41
N PRO A 103 11.99 8.89 5.46
CA PRO A 103 12.41 8.15 6.65
C PRO A 103 13.76 8.62 7.19
N GLY A 104 13.81 9.06 8.45
CA GLY A 104 15.03 9.50 9.12
C GLY A 104 15.70 10.73 8.54
N SER A 105 15.01 11.51 7.69
CA SER A 105 15.60 12.65 7.01
C SER A 105 14.78 13.94 7.15
N ALA A 106 15.32 15.02 6.56
CA ALA A 106 14.67 16.32 6.54
C ALA A 106 13.40 16.34 5.68
N GLN A 107 12.61 17.37 5.86
CA GLN A 107 11.44 17.68 5.05
C GLN A 107 11.82 17.80 3.58
N TYR A 108 11.11 17.08 2.69
CA TYR A 108 11.36 17.12 1.26
C TYR A 108 10.31 17.90 0.48
N ARG A 109 9.15 18.17 1.08
CA ARG A 109 8.14 19.05 0.50
C ARG A 109 7.36 19.81 1.56
N GLN A 110 6.78 20.94 1.14
CA GLN A 110 5.88 21.76 1.95
C GLN A 110 4.45 21.60 1.45
N VAL A 111 3.56 21.19 2.32
CA VAL A 111 2.16 20.94 1.99
C VAL A 111 1.28 21.75 2.94
N THR A 112 0.53 22.69 2.40
CA THR A 112 -0.47 23.43 3.17
C THR A 112 -1.69 22.54 3.49
N PRO A 113 -2.51 22.86 4.50
CA PRO A 113 -3.73 22.12 4.78
C PRO A 113 -4.68 22.01 3.56
N GLY A 114 -4.84 23.07 2.79
CA GLY A 114 -5.66 23.06 1.58
C GLY A 114 -5.08 22.13 0.49
N ARG A 115 -3.76 22.13 0.31
CA ARG A 115 -3.07 21.26 -0.62
C ARG A 115 -3.16 19.79 -0.19
N ARG A 116 -3.07 19.52 1.11
CA ARG A 116 -3.27 18.18 1.66
C ARG A 116 -4.66 17.63 1.29
N GLU A 117 -5.71 18.39 1.52
CA GLU A 117 -7.07 17.97 1.17
C GLU A 117 -7.28 17.79 -0.33
N GLU A 118 -6.59 18.56 -1.17
CA GLU A 118 -6.58 18.36 -2.61
C GLU A 118 -5.97 16.99 -2.99
N ILE A 119 -4.82 16.65 -2.41
CA ILE A 119 -4.14 15.37 -2.63
C ILE A 119 -5.01 14.21 -2.14
N ILE A 120 -5.62 14.32 -0.97
CA ILE A 120 -6.52 13.32 -0.42
C ILE A 120 -7.69 13.05 -1.39
N ARG A 121 -8.33 14.09 -1.90
CA ARG A 121 -9.44 13.96 -2.88
C ARG A 121 -8.99 13.37 -4.21
N GLN A 122 -7.77 13.61 -4.63
CA GLN A 122 -7.25 13.15 -5.91
C GLN A 122 -6.71 11.72 -5.89
N ALA A 123 -6.18 11.27 -4.76
CA ALA A 123 -5.48 9.99 -4.67
C ALA A 123 -6.08 9.03 -3.64
N TYR A 124 -6.30 9.51 -2.42
CA TYR A 124 -6.74 8.68 -1.30
C TYR A 124 -8.20 8.23 -1.45
N GLU A 125 -9.12 9.19 -1.56
CA GLU A 125 -10.56 8.91 -1.62
C GLU A 125 -10.97 8.04 -2.82
N PRO A 126 -10.46 8.25 -4.05
CA PRO A 126 -10.80 7.38 -5.16
C PRO A 126 -10.28 5.94 -4.99
N HIS A 127 -9.11 5.77 -4.37
CA HIS A 127 -8.54 4.46 -4.07
C HIS A 127 -9.42 3.69 -3.07
N HIS A 128 -9.78 4.32 -1.95
CA HIS A 128 -10.65 3.71 -0.94
C HIS A 128 -12.07 3.47 -1.45
N ALA A 129 -12.62 4.36 -2.26
CA ALA A 129 -13.91 4.16 -2.91
C ALA A 129 -13.91 2.91 -3.81
N GLN A 130 -12.82 2.68 -4.57
CA GLN A 130 -12.66 1.48 -5.39
C GLN A 130 -12.54 0.22 -4.52
N LEU A 131 -11.72 0.27 -3.47
CA LEU A 131 -11.51 -0.83 -2.55
C LEU A 131 -12.83 -1.25 -1.87
N ASN A 132 -13.55 -0.27 -1.31
CA ASN A 132 -14.85 -0.48 -0.68
C ASN A 132 -15.90 -1.04 -1.67
N LYS A 133 -15.98 -0.47 -2.88
CA LYS A 133 -16.92 -0.94 -3.91
C LYS A 133 -16.67 -2.40 -4.27
N LEU A 134 -15.41 -2.81 -4.45
CA LEU A 134 -15.07 -4.18 -4.82
C LEU A 134 -15.28 -5.14 -3.66
N SER A 135 -14.87 -4.81 -2.44
CA SER A 135 -15.07 -5.66 -1.27
C SER A 135 -16.57 -5.88 -0.99
N GLN A 136 -17.39 -4.83 -1.07
CA GLN A 136 -18.84 -4.93 -0.92
C GLN A 136 -19.49 -5.79 -2.01
N LYS A 137 -19.05 -5.65 -3.27
CA LYS A 137 -19.50 -6.49 -4.37
C LYS A 137 -19.20 -7.97 -4.09
N ILE A 138 -17.98 -8.27 -3.67
CA ILE A 138 -17.56 -9.65 -3.37
C ILE A 138 -18.38 -10.21 -2.20
N VAL A 139 -18.53 -9.46 -1.10
CA VAL A 139 -19.36 -9.87 0.05
C VAL A 139 -20.80 -10.13 -0.37
N THR A 140 -21.38 -9.28 -1.22
CA THR A 140 -22.77 -9.45 -1.70
C THR A 140 -22.92 -10.72 -2.54
N GLN A 141 -21.89 -11.07 -3.35
CA GLN A 141 -21.94 -12.20 -4.26
C GLN A 141 -21.59 -13.53 -3.58
N HIS A 142 -20.68 -13.53 -2.61
CA HIS A 142 -20.05 -14.72 -2.04
C HIS A 142 -20.23 -14.86 -0.52
N GLY A 143 -20.87 -13.89 0.15
CA GLY A 143 -21.10 -13.90 1.61
C GLY A 143 -19.89 -13.45 2.43
N SER A 144 -18.68 -13.45 1.87
CA SER A 144 -17.45 -12.99 2.53
C SER A 144 -16.45 -12.47 1.51
N CYS A 145 -15.53 -11.61 1.94
CA CYS A 145 -14.38 -11.16 1.15
C CYS A 145 -13.11 -11.45 1.94
N MET A 146 -12.19 -12.20 1.35
CA MET A 146 -10.82 -12.32 1.85
C MET A 146 -9.98 -11.24 1.19
N MET A 147 -9.43 -10.32 1.98
CA MET A 147 -8.50 -9.31 1.48
C MET A 147 -7.08 -9.67 1.87
N ILE A 148 -6.17 -9.59 0.91
CA ILE A 148 -4.73 -9.74 1.13
C ILE A 148 -4.08 -8.41 0.79
N ASP A 149 -3.48 -7.77 1.81
CA ASP A 149 -2.56 -6.65 1.60
C ASP A 149 -1.19 -7.20 1.24
N LEU A 150 -0.75 -6.90 0.01
CA LEU A 150 0.47 -7.47 -0.54
C LEU A 150 1.61 -6.46 -0.51
N HIS A 151 2.65 -6.79 0.26
CA HIS A 151 3.84 -5.96 0.47
C HIS A 151 5.12 -6.70 0.18
N SER A 152 6.19 -5.94 -0.07
CA SER A 152 7.57 -6.40 0.01
C SER A 152 8.39 -5.51 0.93
N TYR A 153 9.39 -6.11 1.57
CA TYR A 153 10.32 -5.39 2.43
C TYR A 153 11.75 -5.67 1.98
N SER A 154 12.63 -4.68 2.11
CA SER A 154 14.04 -4.90 1.84
C SER A 154 14.66 -5.83 2.90
N ASP A 155 15.63 -6.66 2.49
CA ASP A 155 16.37 -7.54 3.40
C ASP A 155 16.99 -6.79 4.58
N ASP A 156 17.48 -5.57 4.34
CA ASP A 156 18.06 -4.73 5.39
C ASP A 156 17.05 -4.34 6.45
N LEU A 157 15.80 -4.05 6.06
CA LEU A 157 14.73 -3.74 6.99
C LEU A 157 14.36 -4.97 7.83
N VAL A 158 14.23 -6.11 7.17
CA VAL A 158 13.89 -7.38 7.84
C VAL A 158 14.98 -7.79 8.81
N ARG A 159 16.24 -7.69 8.43
CA ARG A 159 17.39 -7.97 9.32
C ARG A 159 17.41 -7.07 10.55
N LYS A 160 17.15 -5.78 10.37
CA LYS A 160 17.12 -4.80 11.47
C LYS A 160 15.96 -5.05 12.45
N LEU A 161 14.79 -5.42 11.96
CA LEU A 161 13.59 -5.57 12.79
C LEU A 161 13.48 -6.96 13.43
N PHE A 162 13.89 -8.00 12.72
CA PHE A 162 13.62 -9.40 13.12
C PHE A 162 14.88 -10.25 13.32
N GLY A 163 16.07 -9.74 13.03
CA GLY A 163 17.34 -10.46 13.21
C GLY A 163 17.54 -11.62 12.23
N TYR A 164 16.75 -11.72 11.15
CA TYR A 164 16.92 -12.77 10.14
C TYR A 164 18.13 -12.50 9.23
N THR A 165 18.82 -13.58 8.83
CA THR A 165 20.03 -13.49 7.99
C THR A 165 19.80 -13.95 6.56
N GLU A 166 18.64 -14.50 6.22
CA GLU A 166 18.36 -15.11 4.91
C GLU A 166 17.06 -14.56 4.29
N ASN A 167 17.19 -14.13 3.05
CA ASN A 167 16.20 -13.85 1.99
C ASN A 167 14.90 -13.09 2.34
N CYS A 168 14.56 -12.17 1.43
CA CYS A 168 13.40 -11.29 1.40
C CYS A 168 12.10 -11.99 1.84
N LEU A 169 11.45 -11.46 2.88
CA LEU A 169 10.12 -11.90 3.28
C LEU A 169 9.06 -11.03 2.58
N ILE A 170 8.15 -11.68 1.88
CA ILE A 170 6.93 -11.06 1.39
C ILE A 170 5.88 -11.27 2.47
N PHE A 171 5.36 -10.18 3.03
CA PHE A 171 4.28 -10.24 3.99
C PHE A 171 2.96 -9.95 3.30
N ALA A 172 2.03 -10.90 3.42
CA ALA A 172 0.64 -10.68 3.10
C ALA A 172 -0.16 -10.70 4.41
N TRP A 173 -0.94 -9.66 4.65
CA TRP A 173 -1.95 -9.64 5.70
C TRP A 173 -3.28 -10.07 5.10
N ALA A 174 -3.92 -11.06 5.70
CA ALA A 174 -5.24 -11.48 5.27
C ALA A 174 -6.28 -11.05 6.29
N MET A 175 -7.27 -10.29 5.85
CA MET A 175 -8.47 -9.97 6.63
C MET A 175 -9.69 -10.60 5.97
N THR A 176 -10.56 -11.23 6.78
CA THR A 176 -11.85 -11.73 6.32
C THR A 176 -12.94 -10.83 6.86
N THR A 177 -13.73 -10.22 5.99
CA THR A 177 -14.88 -9.41 6.38
C THR A 177 -16.16 -10.20 6.13
N ASN A 178 -16.90 -10.47 7.21
CA ASN A 178 -18.24 -11.02 7.16
C ASN A 178 -19.23 -9.88 7.43
N GLY A 179 -19.83 -9.32 6.38
CA GLY A 179 -20.82 -8.26 6.51
C GLY A 179 -20.36 -6.88 6.00
N LEU A 180 -21.33 -5.94 5.94
CA LEU A 180 -21.19 -4.60 5.37
C LEU A 180 -20.52 -3.58 6.32
N ALA A 181 -19.55 -3.98 7.12
CA ALA A 181 -18.78 -3.00 7.89
C ALA A 181 -17.97 -2.13 6.92
N GLU A 182 -18.10 -0.82 7.00
CA GLU A 182 -17.22 0.11 6.29
C GLU A 182 -15.78 -0.20 6.70
N MET A 183 -14.95 -0.53 5.72
CA MET A 183 -13.52 -0.67 5.94
C MET A 183 -12.94 0.75 6.02
N THR A 184 -12.89 1.26 7.24
CA THR A 184 -12.05 2.42 7.55
C THR A 184 -10.66 1.92 7.92
N PRO A 185 -9.60 2.52 7.36
CA PRO A 185 -8.24 2.22 7.78
C PRO A 185 -8.02 2.59 9.24
#